data_d1bc7ac9dc98dc890ec4a8321bfd3687
#
_entry.id   d1bc7ac9dc98dc890ec4a8321bfd3687
#
_cell.length_a   1.000
_cell.length_b   1.000
_cell.length_c   1.000
_cell.angle_alpha   90.00
_cell.angle_beta   90.00
_cell.angle_gamma   90.00
#
_symmetry.space_group_name_H-M   'P 1'
#
loop_
_entity.id
_entity.type
_entity.pdbx_description
1 polymer ?
#
loop_
_entity_poly.entity_id
_entity_poly.type
_entity_poly.pdbx_seq_one_letter_code
_entity_poly.pdbx_strand_id
1 'polypeptide(L)'
;MRKSALFWFGLVVTSLVALGLVVLSSASAANAMRLHHGDAYFFIKRQFAYLVAGLAIAVGVALFDYRRWRNHMSLAWLFYLAVVVLLWAVFGFKAINGSHRWITVGPLRLQPSEFAKLSVVILLAAWLDRLGWKVELFWKGALRALAIIAVPMLLA
;
A
#
# COMPACT_ATOMS: atom_id res chain seq x y z
N MET A 1 3.99 17.05 -23.22
CA MET A 1 4.46 15.75 -22.71
C MET A 1 3.85 15.35 -21.37
N ARG A 2 3.82 16.20 -20.34
CA ARG A 2 3.30 15.81 -19.00
C ARG A 2 1.80 15.46 -18.99
N LYS A 3 0.96 16.17 -19.76
CA LYS A 3 -0.50 15.91 -19.81
C LYS A 3 -0.84 14.59 -20.51
N SER A 4 -0.12 14.24 -21.57
CA SER A 4 -0.31 12.96 -22.27
C SER A 4 0.10 11.76 -21.41
N ALA A 5 1.20 11.86 -20.64
CA ALA A 5 1.61 10.80 -19.72
C ALA A 5 0.57 10.55 -18.63
N LEU A 6 0.01 11.61 -18.04
CA LEU A 6 -1.06 11.49 -17.04
C LEU A 6 -2.34 10.86 -17.62
N PHE A 7 -2.68 11.22 -18.85
CA PHE A 7 -3.83 10.64 -19.55
C PHE A 7 -3.65 9.12 -19.76
N TRP A 8 -2.49 8.71 -20.31
CA TRP A 8 -2.20 7.30 -20.53
C TRP A 8 -2.14 6.51 -19.23
N PHE A 9 -1.55 7.06 -18.18
CA PHE A 9 -1.52 6.45 -16.85
C PHE A 9 -2.95 6.25 -16.30
N GLY A 10 -3.80 7.28 -16.37
CA GLY A 10 -5.18 7.20 -15.93
C GLY A 10 -5.98 6.16 -16.72
N LEU A 11 -5.80 6.12 -18.05
CA LEU A 11 -6.46 5.14 -18.91
C LEU A 11 -6.06 3.71 -18.56
N VAL A 12 -4.77 3.44 -18.38
CA VAL A 12 -4.28 2.10 -17.98
C VAL A 12 -4.84 1.69 -16.62
N VAL A 13 -4.79 2.56 -15.62
CA VAL A 13 -5.31 2.27 -14.28
C VAL A 13 -6.81 1.98 -14.33
N THR A 14 -7.59 2.81 -15.04
CA THR A 14 -9.03 2.61 -15.17
C THR A 14 -9.36 1.30 -15.89
N SER A 15 -8.63 0.97 -16.96
CA SER A 15 -8.79 -0.30 -17.69
C SER A 15 -8.49 -1.51 -16.81
N LEU A 16 -7.42 -1.46 -16.01
CA LEU A 16 -7.07 -2.54 -15.08
C LEU A 16 -8.13 -2.71 -13.98
N VAL A 17 -8.66 -1.62 -13.45
CA VAL A 17 -9.74 -1.66 -12.44
C VAL A 17 -11.01 -2.27 -13.05
N ALA A 18 -11.40 -1.83 -14.24
CA ALA A 18 -12.59 -2.36 -14.92
C ALA A 18 -12.44 -3.86 -15.20
N LEU A 19 -11.29 -4.27 -15.73
CA LEU A 19 -10.99 -5.68 -16.00
C LEU A 19 -11.00 -6.51 -14.71
N GLY A 20 -10.40 -5.99 -13.61
CA GLY A 20 -10.41 -6.63 -12.31
C GLY A 20 -11.82 -6.84 -11.75
N LEU A 21 -12.71 -5.87 -11.89
CA LEU A 21 -14.11 -6.00 -11.47
C LEU A 21 -14.86 -7.05 -12.30
N VAL A 22 -14.64 -7.10 -13.62
CA VAL A 22 -15.26 -8.10 -14.51
C VAL A 22 -14.79 -9.52 -14.14
N VAL A 23 -13.48 -9.71 -13.97
CA VAL A 23 -12.90 -11.02 -13.59
C VAL A 23 -13.40 -11.43 -12.20
N LEU A 24 -13.43 -10.49 -11.24
CA LEU A 24 -13.94 -10.78 -9.90
C LEU A 24 -15.41 -11.20 -9.95
N SER A 25 -16.25 -10.53 -10.76
CA SER A 25 -17.66 -10.86 -10.89
C SER A 25 -17.89 -12.29 -11.38
N SER A 26 -17.13 -12.67 -12.40
CA SER A 26 -17.21 -14.02 -12.99
C SER A 26 -16.68 -15.09 -12.04
N ALA A 27 -15.48 -14.89 -11.46
CA ALA A 27 -14.81 -15.89 -10.64
C ALA A 27 -15.47 -16.09 -9.26
N SER A 28 -16.09 -15.05 -8.68
CA SER A 28 -16.60 -15.11 -7.32
C SER A 28 -18.09 -15.43 -7.22
N ALA A 29 -18.85 -15.38 -8.29
CA ALA A 29 -20.30 -15.57 -8.28
C ALA A 29 -20.73 -16.92 -7.67
N ALA A 30 -20.09 -18.02 -8.08
CA ALA A 30 -20.41 -19.35 -7.57
C ALA A 30 -20.10 -19.51 -6.07
N ASN A 31 -18.97 -18.94 -5.60
CA ASN A 31 -18.59 -18.96 -4.21
C ASN A 31 -19.48 -18.02 -3.36
N ALA A 32 -19.88 -16.87 -3.91
CA ALA A 32 -20.77 -15.95 -3.25
C ALA A 32 -22.15 -16.61 -2.97
N MET A 33 -22.72 -17.29 -3.97
CA MET A 33 -23.99 -18.01 -3.82
C MET A 33 -23.93 -19.09 -2.72
N ARG A 34 -22.81 -19.81 -2.61
CA ARG A 34 -22.64 -20.88 -1.60
C ARG A 34 -22.43 -20.36 -0.19
N LEU A 35 -21.66 -19.27 -0.03
CA LEU A 35 -21.19 -18.78 1.27
C LEU A 35 -22.08 -17.66 1.85
N HIS A 36 -22.86 -16.96 1.04
CA HIS A 36 -23.60 -15.76 1.42
C HIS A 36 -25.09 -15.83 1.05
N HIS A 37 -25.75 -16.93 1.43
CA HIS A 37 -27.21 -17.11 1.33
C HIS A 37 -27.83 -16.81 -0.05
N GLY A 38 -27.10 -17.08 -1.14
CA GLY A 38 -27.57 -16.86 -2.51
C GLY A 38 -27.27 -15.47 -3.12
N ASP A 39 -26.62 -14.58 -2.39
CA ASP A 39 -26.22 -13.26 -2.96
C ASP A 39 -24.96 -13.39 -3.84
N ALA A 40 -25.16 -13.58 -5.14
CA ALA A 40 -24.09 -13.67 -6.13
C ALA A 40 -23.22 -12.38 -6.22
N TYR A 41 -23.77 -11.26 -5.79
CA TYR A 41 -23.13 -9.94 -5.91
C TYR A 41 -22.41 -9.49 -4.61
N PHE A 42 -22.37 -10.33 -3.59
CA PHE A 42 -21.76 -9.97 -2.29
C PHE A 42 -20.32 -9.44 -2.44
N PHE A 43 -19.46 -10.17 -3.16
CA PHE A 43 -18.08 -9.76 -3.34
C PHE A 43 -17.92 -8.51 -4.18
N ILE A 44 -18.76 -8.31 -5.20
CA ILE A 44 -18.74 -7.13 -6.06
C ILE A 44 -19.15 -5.88 -5.27
N LYS A 45 -20.24 -5.94 -4.50
CA LYS A 45 -20.68 -4.83 -3.65
C LYS A 45 -19.57 -4.39 -2.68
N ARG A 46 -18.91 -5.38 -2.07
CA ARG A 46 -17.78 -5.13 -1.16
C ARG A 46 -16.59 -4.52 -1.88
N GLN A 47 -16.24 -5.04 -3.06
CA GLN A 47 -15.13 -4.52 -3.86
C GLN A 47 -15.39 -3.10 -4.35
N PHE A 48 -16.63 -2.80 -4.75
CA PHE A 48 -17.03 -1.46 -5.14
C PHE A 48 -16.92 -0.46 -3.98
N ALA A 49 -17.33 -0.85 -2.78
CA ALA A 49 -17.15 -0.03 -1.58
C ALA A 49 -15.66 0.27 -1.30
N TYR A 50 -14.79 -0.74 -1.44
CA TYR A 50 -13.34 -0.54 -1.30
C TYR A 50 -12.76 0.34 -2.42
N LEU A 51 -13.26 0.23 -3.64
CA LEU A 51 -12.86 1.08 -4.76
C LEU A 51 -13.20 2.55 -4.49
N VAL A 52 -14.41 2.83 -4.04
CA VAL A 52 -14.84 4.20 -3.69
C VAL A 52 -13.99 4.76 -2.55
N ALA A 53 -13.78 3.97 -1.49
CA ALA A 53 -12.94 4.37 -0.37
C ALA A 53 -11.47 4.61 -0.81
N GLY A 54 -10.92 3.71 -1.63
CA GLY A 54 -9.58 3.84 -2.19
C GLY A 54 -9.42 5.07 -3.08
N LEU A 55 -10.43 5.37 -3.90
CA LEU A 55 -10.45 6.56 -4.74
C LEU A 55 -10.49 7.84 -3.91
N ALA A 56 -11.31 7.87 -2.86
CA ALA A 56 -11.36 9.01 -1.94
C ALA A 56 -10.00 9.26 -1.25
N ILE A 57 -9.35 8.18 -0.79
CA ILE A 57 -7.99 8.25 -0.21
C ILE A 57 -7.00 8.74 -1.27
N ALA A 58 -7.05 8.21 -2.49
CA ALA A 58 -6.14 8.61 -3.57
C ALA A 58 -6.27 10.10 -3.90
N VAL A 59 -7.50 10.62 -3.97
CA VAL A 59 -7.75 12.07 -4.15
C VAL A 59 -7.19 12.86 -2.97
N GLY A 60 -7.44 12.43 -1.73
CA GLY A 60 -6.87 13.07 -0.53
C GLY A 60 -5.35 13.14 -0.56
N VAL A 61 -4.69 12.03 -0.93
CA VAL A 61 -3.22 11.97 -1.06
C VAL A 61 -2.73 12.84 -2.24
N ALA A 62 -3.46 12.89 -3.36
CA ALA A 62 -3.11 13.73 -4.51
C ALA A 62 -3.18 15.24 -4.19
N LEU A 63 -4.08 15.64 -3.29
CA LEU A 63 -4.19 17.03 -2.81
C LEU A 63 -3.13 17.37 -1.74
N PHE A 64 -2.50 16.34 -1.16
CA PHE A 64 -1.47 16.55 -0.15
C PHE A 64 -0.16 16.98 -0.79
N ASP A 65 0.44 18.05 -0.31
CA ASP A 65 1.73 18.52 -0.81
C ASP A 65 2.88 17.60 -0.37
N TYR A 66 3.41 16.80 -1.31
CA TYR A 66 4.53 15.87 -1.08
C TYR A 66 5.78 16.58 -0.57
N ARG A 67 5.93 17.91 -0.78
CA ARG A 67 7.07 18.69 -0.28
C ARG A 67 7.13 18.70 1.25
N ARG A 68 6.02 18.45 1.93
CA ARG A 68 6.00 18.30 3.39
C ARG A 68 6.87 17.14 3.86
N TRP A 69 6.85 16.01 3.17
CA TRP A 69 7.71 14.86 3.46
C TRP A 69 9.19 15.19 3.28
N ARG A 70 9.51 15.95 2.26
CA ARG A 70 10.86 16.43 1.98
C ARG A 70 11.33 17.43 3.04
N ASN A 71 10.50 18.39 3.44
CA ASN A 71 10.85 19.44 4.38
C ASN A 71 10.94 18.90 5.82
N HIS A 72 10.09 17.96 6.19
CA HIS A 72 9.99 17.39 7.52
C HIS A 72 10.39 15.91 7.52
N MET A 73 11.70 15.64 7.55
CA MET A 73 12.23 14.27 7.62
C MET A 73 11.68 13.47 8.81
N SER A 74 11.32 14.15 9.91
CA SER A 74 10.69 13.55 11.07
C SER A 74 9.36 12.87 10.74
N LEU A 75 8.57 13.43 9.80
CA LEU A 75 7.32 12.81 9.35
C LEU A 75 7.57 11.50 8.60
N ALA A 76 8.59 11.46 7.73
CA ALA A 76 8.95 10.25 7.02
C ALA A 76 9.42 9.14 7.98
N TRP A 77 10.24 9.49 8.98
CA TRP A 77 10.65 8.56 10.02
C TRP A 77 9.48 8.11 10.90
N LEU A 78 8.61 9.03 11.30
CA LEU A 78 7.43 8.70 12.10
C LEU A 78 6.51 7.72 11.37
N PHE A 79 6.25 7.97 10.08
CA PHE A 79 5.45 7.07 9.26
C PHE A 79 6.10 5.69 9.12
N TYR A 80 7.41 5.64 8.84
CA TYR A 80 8.15 4.38 8.74
C TYR A 80 8.11 3.59 10.05
N LEU A 81 8.40 4.24 11.19
CA LEU A 81 8.36 3.59 12.49
C LEU A 81 6.96 3.10 12.86
N ALA A 82 5.92 3.88 12.57
CA ALA A 82 4.53 3.47 12.78
C ALA A 82 4.20 2.20 11.98
N VAL A 83 4.68 2.10 10.73
CA VAL A 83 4.48 0.91 9.90
C VAL A 83 5.30 -0.28 10.42
N VAL A 84 6.53 -0.08 10.90
CA VAL A 84 7.32 -1.15 11.52
C VAL A 84 6.61 -1.69 12.76
N VAL A 85 6.07 -0.82 13.62
CA VAL A 85 5.25 -1.23 14.78
C VAL A 85 4.01 -2.00 14.33
N LEU A 86 3.36 -1.58 13.24
CA LEU A 86 2.21 -2.27 12.67
C LEU A 86 2.56 -3.67 12.14
N LEU A 87 3.75 -3.83 11.53
CA LEU A 87 4.26 -5.14 11.12
C LEU A 87 4.51 -6.07 12.32
N TRP A 88 5.05 -5.54 13.41
CA TRP A 88 5.20 -6.30 14.66
C TRP A 88 3.84 -6.67 15.26
N ALA A 89 2.87 -5.77 15.25
CA ALA A 89 1.54 -6.01 15.80
C ALA A 89 0.80 -7.16 15.09
N VAL A 90 1.10 -7.43 13.81
CA VAL A 90 0.50 -8.55 13.05
C VAL A 90 0.70 -9.90 13.73
N PHE A 91 1.84 -10.13 14.38
CA PHE A 91 2.11 -11.39 15.07
C PHE A 91 1.17 -11.67 16.25
N GLY A 92 0.51 -10.62 16.79
CA GLY A 92 -0.53 -10.75 17.81
C GLY A 92 -1.91 -11.14 17.26
N PHE A 93 -2.12 -11.14 15.94
CA PHE A 93 -3.39 -11.50 15.31
C PHE A 93 -3.39 -12.96 14.85
N LYS A 94 -4.61 -13.52 14.71
CA LYS A 94 -4.78 -14.90 14.25
C LYS A 94 -4.21 -15.09 12.86
N ALA A 95 -3.44 -16.17 12.68
CA ALA A 95 -2.95 -16.57 11.35
C ALA A 95 -4.12 -16.87 10.40
N ILE A 96 -4.05 -16.36 9.18
CA ILE A 96 -4.96 -16.70 8.10
C ILE A 96 -4.18 -17.56 7.12
N ASN A 97 -4.67 -18.77 6.85
CA ASN A 97 -3.99 -19.76 6.01
C ASN A 97 -2.54 -20.07 6.44
N GLY A 98 -2.29 -20.13 7.76
CA GLY A 98 -0.96 -20.40 8.30
C GLY A 98 0.03 -19.21 8.27
N SER A 99 -0.42 -18.01 7.91
CA SER A 99 0.44 -16.82 7.80
C SER A 99 -0.09 -15.65 8.61
N HIS A 100 0.79 -15.00 9.38
CA HIS A 100 0.51 -13.80 10.14
C HIS A 100 0.79 -12.54 9.29
N ARG A 101 -0.05 -12.28 8.27
CA ARG A 101 0.15 -11.16 7.33
C ARG A 101 -1.00 -10.18 7.33
N TRP A 102 -2.10 -10.49 8.02
CA TRP A 102 -3.34 -9.74 7.95
C TRP A 102 -3.79 -9.28 9.32
N ILE A 103 -4.09 -8.01 9.44
CA ILE A 103 -4.84 -7.45 10.56
C ILE A 103 -6.31 -7.45 10.16
N THR A 104 -7.12 -8.20 10.88
CA THR A 104 -8.56 -8.26 10.65
C THR A 104 -9.28 -7.49 11.74
N VAL A 105 -9.96 -6.41 11.36
CA VAL A 105 -10.80 -5.61 12.29
C VAL A 105 -12.21 -5.59 11.71
N GLY A 106 -13.07 -6.46 12.26
CA GLY A 106 -14.43 -6.66 11.72
C GLY A 106 -14.41 -7.11 10.25
N PRO A 107 -15.13 -6.43 9.35
CA PRO A 107 -15.15 -6.79 7.93
C PRO A 107 -13.91 -6.34 7.15
N LEU A 108 -13.08 -5.49 7.76
CA LEU A 108 -11.89 -4.93 7.12
C LEU A 108 -10.70 -5.85 7.32
N ARG A 109 -9.97 -6.11 6.23
CA ARG A 109 -8.68 -6.79 6.23
C ARG A 109 -7.61 -5.83 5.74
N LEU A 110 -6.61 -5.61 6.56
CA LEU A 110 -5.51 -4.70 6.28
C LEU A 110 -4.22 -5.50 6.27
N GLN A 111 -3.42 -5.31 5.24
CA GLN A 111 -2.11 -5.95 5.11
C GLN A 111 -1.02 -4.90 5.37
N PRO A 112 -0.33 -4.94 6.51
CA PRO A 112 0.69 -3.94 6.85
C PRO A 112 1.86 -3.87 5.89
N SER A 113 2.22 -4.97 5.21
CA SER A 113 3.28 -4.98 4.21
C SER A 113 3.02 -4.07 3.01
N GLU A 114 1.76 -3.75 2.68
CA GLU A 114 1.44 -2.76 1.64
C GLU A 114 1.85 -1.35 2.06
N PHE A 115 1.63 -1.01 3.33
CA PHE A 115 2.10 0.27 3.90
C PHE A 115 3.61 0.30 4.05
N ALA A 116 4.24 -0.85 4.31
CA ALA A 116 5.70 -0.94 4.40
C ALA A 116 6.38 -0.53 3.09
N LYS A 117 5.88 -0.98 1.95
CA LYS A 117 6.38 -0.57 0.64
C LYS A 117 6.34 0.94 0.45
N LEU A 118 5.22 1.56 0.79
CA LEU A 118 5.07 3.02 0.68
C LEU A 118 5.99 3.77 1.65
N SER A 119 6.09 3.31 2.90
CA SER A 119 6.92 3.96 3.91
C SER A 119 8.40 3.92 3.56
N VAL A 120 8.88 2.80 3.04
CA VAL A 120 10.26 2.64 2.54
C VAL A 120 10.54 3.60 1.39
N VAL A 121 9.65 3.67 0.39
CA VAL A 121 9.82 4.59 -0.76
C VAL A 121 9.87 6.05 -0.30
N ILE A 122 8.95 6.47 0.57
CA ILE A 122 8.88 7.84 1.07
C ILE A 122 10.14 8.18 1.89
N LEU A 123 10.55 7.29 2.81
CA LEU A 123 11.71 7.52 3.65
C LEU A 123 13.00 7.56 2.84
N LEU A 124 13.19 6.61 1.92
CA LEU A 124 14.37 6.59 1.06
C LEU A 124 14.44 7.83 0.16
N ALA A 125 13.33 8.22 -0.46
CA ALA A 125 13.29 9.41 -1.30
C ALA A 125 13.67 10.69 -0.51
N ALA A 126 13.08 10.88 0.67
CA ALA A 126 13.36 12.02 1.53
C ALA A 126 14.79 12.01 2.08
N TRP A 127 15.32 10.82 2.39
CA TRP A 127 16.67 10.66 2.93
C TRP A 127 17.74 10.84 1.86
N LEU A 128 17.57 10.25 0.67
CA LEU A 128 18.51 10.38 -0.44
C LEU A 128 18.59 11.83 -0.96
N ASP A 129 17.45 12.53 -1.02
CA ASP A 129 17.42 13.96 -1.39
C ASP A 129 18.30 14.82 -0.47
N ARG A 130 18.34 14.51 0.84
CA ARG A 130 19.18 15.22 1.81
C ARG A 130 20.65 14.81 1.80
N LEU A 131 20.93 13.58 1.38
CA LEU A 131 22.29 13.07 1.33
C LEU A 131 23.11 13.73 0.17
N GLY A 132 22.43 14.09 -0.93
CA GLY A 132 23.04 14.70 -2.10
C GLY A 132 24.22 13.84 -2.65
N TRP A 133 25.38 14.46 -2.89
CA TRP A 133 26.57 13.76 -3.41
C TRP A 133 27.13 12.67 -2.46
N LYS A 134 26.83 12.72 -1.17
CA LYS A 134 27.27 11.71 -0.17
C LYS A 134 26.63 10.33 -0.38
N VAL A 135 25.67 10.21 -1.30
CA VAL A 135 25.08 8.91 -1.71
C VAL A 135 26.16 7.97 -2.25
N GLU A 136 27.20 8.49 -2.87
CA GLU A 136 28.32 7.71 -3.43
C GLU A 136 29.15 7.00 -2.35
N LEU A 137 29.09 7.46 -1.11
CA LEU A 137 29.79 6.83 0.01
C LEU A 137 29.06 5.55 0.44
N PHE A 138 29.69 4.39 0.20
CA PHE A 138 29.11 3.06 0.49
C PHE A 138 28.50 2.96 1.89
N TRP A 139 29.22 3.35 2.93
CA TRP A 139 28.75 3.26 4.32
C TRP A 139 27.58 4.21 4.65
N LYS A 140 27.58 5.40 4.07
CA LYS A 140 26.56 6.43 4.35
C LYS A 140 25.37 6.34 3.40
N GLY A 141 25.59 5.88 2.18
CA GLY A 141 24.57 5.74 1.14
C GLY A 141 23.97 4.33 1.11
N ALA A 142 24.67 3.39 0.49
CA ALA A 142 24.14 2.08 0.17
C ALA A 142 23.76 1.24 1.42
N LEU A 143 24.64 1.17 2.42
CA LEU A 143 24.39 0.31 3.57
C LEU A 143 23.20 0.75 4.41
N ARG A 144 23.02 2.06 4.61
CA ARG A 144 21.85 2.58 5.34
C ARG A 144 20.56 2.43 4.54
N ALA A 145 20.61 2.61 3.22
CA ALA A 145 19.48 2.34 2.35
C ALA A 145 19.05 0.87 2.44
N LEU A 146 20.01 -0.06 2.39
CA LEU A 146 19.75 -1.48 2.57
C LEU A 146 19.15 -1.79 3.93
N ALA A 147 19.63 -1.18 5.02
CA ALA A 147 19.06 -1.38 6.35
C ALA A 147 17.59 -0.90 6.43
N ILE A 148 17.26 0.25 5.83
CA ILE A 148 15.88 0.77 5.76
C ILE A 148 14.96 -0.21 4.99
N ILE A 149 15.45 -0.86 3.97
CA ILE A 149 14.69 -1.85 3.18
C ILE A 149 14.59 -3.18 3.94
N ALA A 150 15.69 -3.63 4.55
CA ALA A 150 15.79 -4.96 5.15
C ALA A 150 14.86 -5.13 6.36
N VAL A 151 14.69 -4.11 7.20
CA VAL A 151 13.87 -4.20 8.42
C VAL A 151 12.41 -4.58 8.10
N PRO A 152 11.66 -3.86 7.25
CA PRO A 152 10.30 -4.28 6.95
C PRO A 152 10.24 -5.58 6.12
N MET A 153 11.26 -5.87 5.32
CA MET A 153 11.32 -7.08 4.51
C MET A 153 11.47 -8.34 5.37
N LEU A 154 12.20 -8.27 6.48
CA LEU A 154 12.34 -9.38 7.42
C LEU A 154 11.10 -9.60 8.29
N LEU A 155 10.27 -8.56 8.44
CA LEU A 155 9.04 -8.61 9.24
C LEU A 155 7.78 -8.92 8.42
N ALA A 156 7.83 -8.86 7.08
CA ALA A 156 6.68 -9.04 6.19
C ALA A 156 6.48 -10.49 5.76
#